data_0aaac326d4441bf74dda7bc9e3ac4605
#
_entry.id   0aaac326d4441bf74dda7bc9e3ac4605
#
_cell.length_a   1.000
_cell.length_b   1.000
_cell.length_c   1.000
_cell.angle_alpha   90.00
_cell.angle_beta   90.00
_cell.angle_gamma   90.00
#
_symmetry.space_group_name_H-M   'P 1'
#
loop_
_entity.id
_entity.type
_entity.pdbx_description
1 polymer ?
#
loop_
_entity_poly.entity_id
_entity_poly.type
_entity_poly.pdbx_seq_one_letter_code
_entity_poly.pdbx_strand_id
1 'polypeptide(L)'
;MKKRIILLLCVFAVLTACIAAAGCVMDSSSSANVTSDETPDDIYVGIAWVPDSEPEYYEETYRTVAEAGGIPVLLGEVYSGALRYEGEHLSPEYLTKDGYLTADAAEAVKSESADSTNALEVLANIDAVIFSGGEDISPTLYLPSLNPQDIVETGFNAERDVSDYLLMKYCLEHDIPTLAICRGMQMLCVVSGGTLIQDIPAYILAHGSEYHFEHRNAVAGPDGYRDFAPTTVTVTNRSSHLYQITGKEVLTGCPCWHHQAASSVDGTPVIVTGVSETSGINLIEVLEHPDKTFVLGLQFHPEAAVVKHLNGKENADQFMDIETALSFFTALFDAAKMKN
;
A
#
# COMPACT_ATOMS: atom_id res chain seq x y z
N MET A 1 2.67 14.05 -35.08
CA MET A 1 3.99 14.04 -34.42
C MET A 1 4.47 15.47 -34.18
N LYS A 2 4.01 16.19 -33.14
CA LYS A 2 4.55 17.51 -32.69
C LYS A 2 3.63 18.09 -31.60
N LYS A 3 3.46 17.39 -30.43
CA LYS A 3 2.78 17.94 -29.24
C LYS A 3 3.16 17.24 -27.92
N ARG A 4 4.41 16.70 -27.81
CA ARG A 4 4.86 16.04 -26.56
C ARG A 4 6.19 16.58 -25.98
N ILE A 5 6.56 17.85 -26.24
CA ILE A 5 7.84 18.41 -25.77
C ILE A 5 7.66 19.66 -24.87
N ILE A 6 6.49 19.97 -24.35
CA ILE A 6 6.27 21.20 -23.55
C ILE A 6 5.99 20.93 -22.06
N LEU A 7 5.83 19.70 -21.61
CA LEU A 7 5.48 19.43 -20.19
C LEU A 7 6.69 19.06 -19.29
N LEU A 8 7.89 18.91 -19.84
CA LEU A 8 9.08 18.53 -19.06
C LEU A 8 9.94 19.72 -18.58
N LEU A 9 9.53 20.96 -18.81
CA LEU A 9 10.33 22.16 -18.49
C LEU A 9 9.77 22.99 -17.31
N CYS A 10 8.66 22.62 -16.71
CA CYS A 10 8.07 23.37 -15.58
C CYS A 10 8.44 22.84 -14.19
N VAL A 11 8.99 21.65 -14.06
CA VAL A 11 9.34 21.07 -12.74
C VAL A 11 10.76 21.46 -12.28
N PHE A 12 11.64 21.91 -13.19
CA PHE A 12 13.00 22.31 -12.84
C PHE A 12 13.17 23.80 -12.47
N ALA A 13 12.12 24.63 -12.50
CA ALA A 13 12.22 26.09 -12.30
C ALA A 13 11.92 26.57 -10.87
N VAL A 14 11.57 25.71 -9.93
CA VAL A 14 11.24 26.10 -8.53
C VAL A 14 12.39 25.84 -7.55
N LEU A 15 13.43 25.11 -7.93
CA LEU A 15 14.56 24.80 -7.03
C LEU A 15 15.80 25.72 -7.20
N THR A 16 15.76 26.79 -8.00
CA THR A 16 16.93 27.65 -8.25
C THR A 16 16.80 29.10 -7.77
N ALA A 17 15.86 29.42 -6.89
CA ALA A 17 15.63 30.81 -6.44
C ALA A 17 16.07 31.16 -5.01
N CYS A 18 16.88 30.35 -4.34
CA CYS A 18 17.38 30.66 -2.97
C CYS A 18 18.90 30.60 -2.79
N ILE A 19 19.71 30.74 -3.83
CA ILE A 19 21.17 30.90 -3.64
C ILE A 19 21.65 32.12 -4.42
N ALA A 20 21.51 33.30 -3.85
CA ALA A 20 22.31 34.49 -4.22
C ALA A 20 22.22 35.55 -3.11
N ALA A 21 23.01 35.43 -2.06
CA ALA A 21 23.59 36.56 -1.32
C ALA A 21 24.44 36.06 -0.13
N ALA A 22 25.70 35.78 -0.33
CA ALA A 22 26.78 36.12 0.60
C ALA A 22 28.12 35.62 0.02
N GLY A 23 28.84 36.49 -0.63
CA GLY A 23 30.25 36.25 -0.93
C GLY A 23 31.08 36.46 0.31
N CYS A 24 31.94 35.50 0.63
CA CYS A 24 33.21 35.73 1.37
C CYS A 24 34.16 34.55 1.15
N VAL A 25 35.29 34.91 0.55
CA VAL A 25 36.67 34.37 0.66
C VAL A 25 36.86 32.93 1.07
N MET A 26 37.46 32.15 0.16
CA MET A 26 38.09 30.84 0.39
C MET A 26 39.22 30.93 1.39
N ASP A 27 39.18 30.03 2.38
CA ASP A 27 40.38 29.50 3.02
C ASP A 27 40.25 27.97 3.07
N SER A 28 41.32 27.31 2.63
CA SER A 28 41.40 25.87 2.43
C SER A 28 41.84 25.19 3.74
N SER A 29 41.03 24.32 4.22
CA SER A 29 41.31 23.17 5.10
C SER A 29 40.31 23.05 6.29
N SER A 30 39.23 22.36 6.09
CA SER A 30 38.60 21.56 7.14
C SER A 30 37.64 20.55 6.50
N SER A 31 37.86 19.29 6.77
CA SER A 31 36.91 18.23 6.52
C SER A 31 35.62 18.55 7.27
N ALA A 32 34.62 19.04 6.53
CA ALA A 32 33.28 19.25 7.09
C ALA A 32 32.66 17.88 7.30
N ASN A 33 32.58 17.45 8.55
CA ASN A 33 31.58 16.51 9.00
C ASN A 33 30.23 17.14 8.65
N VAL A 34 29.52 16.57 7.70
CA VAL A 34 28.09 16.80 7.54
C VAL A 34 27.44 16.09 8.72
N THR A 35 27.23 16.82 9.79
CA THR A 35 26.28 16.40 10.83
C THR A 35 24.90 16.60 10.20
N SER A 36 24.23 15.49 9.89
CA SER A 36 22.79 15.52 9.65
C SER A 36 22.12 16.10 10.88
N ASP A 37 21.41 17.21 10.73
CA ASP A 37 20.46 17.71 11.75
C ASP A 37 19.24 16.74 11.76
N GLU A 38 19.46 15.48 12.13
CA GLU A 38 18.38 14.58 12.48
C GLU A 38 17.87 15.03 13.86
N THR A 39 16.62 15.49 13.90
CA THR A 39 15.97 15.75 15.18
C THR A 39 15.57 14.40 15.79
N PRO A 40 15.65 14.21 17.12
CA PRO A 40 15.30 12.93 17.77
C PRO A 40 13.85 12.49 17.55
N ASP A 41 13.03 13.33 16.94
CA ASP A 41 11.59 13.10 16.72
C ASP A 41 11.25 12.78 15.25
N ASP A 42 12.21 12.78 14.31
CA ASP A 42 11.97 12.50 12.90
C ASP A 42 11.64 11.02 12.69
N ILE A 43 10.52 10.71 12.05
CA ILE A 43 10.09 9.35 11.72
C ILE A 43 10.18 9.14 10.21
N TYR A 44 11.06 8.24 9.79
CA TYR A 44 11.27 7.87 8.39
C TYR A 44 10.32 6.73 8.02
N VAL A 45 9.39 7.01 7.12
CA VAL A 45 8.36 6.07 6.71
C VAL A 45 8.64 5.57 5.31
N GLY A 46 9.03 4.30 5.21
CA GLY A 46 9.23 3.64 3.93
C GLY A 46 7.90 3.37 3.23
N ILE A 47 7.78 3.82 1.98
CA ILE A 47 6.68 3.42 1.10
C ILE A 47 7.23 2.30 0.22
N ALA A 48 6.59 1.12 0.28
CA ALA A 48 7.01 -0.05 -0.48
C ALA A 48 7.15 0.27 -1.97
N TRP A 49 8.11 -0.37 -2.62
CA TRP A 49 8.48 -0.10 -4.00
C TRP A 49 7.29 -0.17 -4.96
N VAL A 50 7.24 0.78 -5.86
CA VAL A 50 6.29 0.85 -6.97
C VAL A 50 7.08 1.17 -8.23
N PRO A 51 6.79 0.56 -9.38
CA PRO A 51 7.46 0.88 -10.63
C PRO A 51 7.40 2.37 -10.98
N ASP A 52 8.47 2.94 -11.50
CA ASP A 52 8.55 4.35 -11.92
C ASP A 52 7.50 4.74 -12.97
N SER A 53 6.96 3.74 -13.69
CA SER A 53 5.89 3.94 -14.68
C SER A 53 4.52 4.22 -14.07
N GLU A 54 4.33 3.97 -12.78
CA GLU A 54 3.03 3.99 -12.09
C GLU A 54 3.06 4.83 -10.79
N PRO A 55 3.45 6.12 -10.88
CA PRO A 55 3.61 6.98 -9.71
C PRO A 55 2.30 7.22 -8.95
N GLU A 56 1.14 7.07 -9.60
CA GLU A 56 -0.17 7.25 -9.00
C GLU A 56 -0.44 6.30 -7.83
N TYR A 57 0.24 5.15 -7.77
CA TYR A 57 0.05 4.20 -6.67
C TYR A 57 0.70 4.64 -5.36
N TYR A 58 1.58 5.62 -5.37
CA TYR A 58 2.24 6.10 -4.14
C TYR A 58 2.11 7.60 -3.88
N GLU A 59 1.76 8.42 -4.87
CA GLU A 59 1.77 9.89 -4.72
C GLU A 59 0.85 10.38 -3.59
N GLU A 60 -0.37 9.84 -3.48
CA GLU A 60 -1.31 10.21 -2.42
C GLU A 60 -0.80 9.77 -1.04
N THR A 61 -0.23 8.57 -0.95
CA THR A 61 0.40 8.05 0.28
C THR A 61 1.59 8.93 0.70
N TYR A 62 2.47 9.28 -0.25
CA TYR A 62 3.62 10.15 0.00
C TYR A 62 3.21 11.50 0.58
N ARG A 63 2.21 12.15 -0.03
CA ARG A 63 1.67 13.43 0.46
C ARG A 63 1.03 13.30 1.84
N THR A 64 0.31 12.22 2.09
CA THR A 64 -0.37 11.99 3.37
C THR A 64 0.62 11.73 4.49
N VAL A 65 1.69 10.98 4.26
CA VAL A 65 2.77 10.80 5.25
C VAL A 65 3.39 12.14 5.63
N ALA A 66 3.69 12.99 4.65
CA ALA A 66 4.24 14.33 4.91
C ALA A 66 3.25 15.23 5.67
N GLU A 67 1.95 15.20 5.31
CA GLU A 67 0.90 15.95 6.01
C GLU A 67 0.72 15.49 7.46
N ALA A 68 0.86 14.19 7.72
CA ALA A 68 0.79 13.62 9.06
C ALA A 68 2.06 13.88 9.90
N GLY A 69 3.12 14.48 9.33
CA GLY A 69 4.35 14.87 10.03
C GLY A 69 5.46 13.81 9.99
N GLY A 70 5.36 12.76 9.17
CA GLY A 70 6.43 11.82 8.91
C GLY A 70 7.30 12.24 7.72
N ILE A 71 8.45 11.59 7.57
CA ILE A 71 9.34 11.78 6.42
C ILE A 71 9.15 10.60 5.46
N PRO A 72 8.45 10.78 4.33
CA PRO A 72 8.21 9.70 3.39
C PRO A 72 9.46 9.36 2.58
N VAL A 73 9.79 8.07 2.48
CA VAL A 73 10.91 7.54 1.71
C VAL A 73 10.39 6.46 0.77
N LEU A 74 10.54 6.65 -0.54
CA LEU A 74 10.21 5.60 -1.50
C LEU A 74 11.30 4.52 -1.44
N LEU A 75 10.92 3.29 -1.11
CA LEU A 75 11.85 2.17 -0.96
C LEU A 75 12.29 1.62 -2.32
N GLY A 76 13.48 1.04 -2.35
CA GLY A 76 13.91 0.24 -3.49
C GLY A 76 13.22 -1.12 -3.54
N GLU A 77 13.34 -1.80 -4.67
CA GLU A 77 12.83 -3.15 -4.88
C GLU A 77 13.54 -4.17 -3.99
N VAL A 78 12.76 -5.11 -3.43
CA VAL A 78 13.30 -6.29 -2.72
C VAL A 78 13.37 -7.45 -3.68
N TYR A 79 14.58 -7.96 -3.90
CA TYR A 79 14.85 -9.04 -4.83
C TYR A 79 14.84 -10.40 -4.14
N SER A 80 14.30 -11.40 -4.82
CA SER A 80 14.40 -12.80 -4.42
C SER A 80 15.76 -13.38 -4.80
N GLY A 81 16.45 -14.01 -3.86
CA GLY A 81 17.64 -14.79 -4.14
C GLY A 81 17.34 -16.15 -4.78
N ALA A 82 16.10 -16.60 -4.72
CA ALA A 82 15.67 -17.86 -5.34
C ALA A 82 15.28 -17.72 -6.82
N LEU A 83 15.09 -16.48 -7.32
CA LEU A 83 14.72 -16.19 -8.69
C LEU A 83 15.89 -15.54 -9.46
N ARG A 84 15.86 -15.62 -10.78
CA ARG A 84 16.84 -14.97 -11.64
C ARG A 84 16.26 -13.70 -12.25
N TYR A 85 17.14 -12.72 -12.42
CA TYR A 85 16.82 -11.43 -13.04
C TYR A 85 17.69 -11.20 -14.28
N GLU A 86 17.12 -10.58 -15.30
CA GLU A 86 17.80 -10.11 -16.50
C GLU A 86 17.94 -8.57 -16.41
N GLY A 87 19.07 -8.12 -15.85
CA GLY A 87 19.21 -6.73 -15.42
C GLY A 87 18.41 -6.50 -14.13
N GLU A 88 17.48 -5.56 -14.14
CA GLU A 88 16.58 -5.25 -13.03
C GLU A 88 15.22 -5.97 -13.16
N HIS A 89 15.00 -6.74 -14.22
CA HIS A 89 13.72 -7.39 -14.51
C HIS A 89 13.75 -8.88 -14.20
N LEU A 90 12.64 -9.38 -13.67
CA LEU A 90 12.43 -10.79 -13.42
C LEU A 90 12.51 -11.60 -14.72
N SER A 91 13.28 -12.70 -14.73
CA SER A 91 13.42 -13.51 -15.92
C SER A 91 12.09 -14.02 -16.43
N PRO A 92 11.82 -13.95 -17.77
CA PRO A 92 10.50 -14.28 -18.36
C PRO A 92 9.98 -15.69 -18.06
N GLU A 93 10.87 -16.62 -17.73
CA GLU A 93 10.49 -18.00 -17.37
C GLU A 93 9.63 -18.10 -16.11
N TYR A 94 9.67 -17.09 -15.25
CA TYR A 94 8.87 -16.99 -14.02
C TYR A 94 7.52 -16.33 -14.23
N LEU A 95 7.26 -15.85 -15.43
CA LEU A 95 6.02 -15.17 -15.80
C LEU A 95 5.12 -16.07 -16.62
N THR A 96 3.82 -16.00 -16.38
CA THR A 96 2.83 -16.58 -17.28
C THR A 96 2.62 -15.66 -18.49
N LYS A 97 1.91 -16.14 -19.50
CA LYS A 97 1.53 -15.31 -20.68
C LYS A 97 0.67 -14.10 -20.30
N ASP A 98 -0.02 -14.15 -19.17
CA ASP A 98 -0.91 -13.11 -18.65
C ASP A 98 -0.20 -12.16 -17.65
N GLY A 99 1.11 -12.34 -17.42
CA GLY A 99 1.98 -11.44 -16.68
C GLY A 99 2.09 -11.70 -15.17
N TYR A 100 1.38 -12.68 -14.61
CA TYR A 100 1.53 -13.06 -13.21
C TYR A 100 2.58 -14.17 -13.02
N LEU A 101 3.03 -14.37 -11.76
CA LEU A 101 4.02 -15.38 -11.39
C LEU A 101 3.55 -16.81 -11.77
N THR A 102 4.46 -17.62 -12.29
CA THR A 102 4.23 -19.08 -12.43
C THR A 102 4.10 -19.71 -11.03
N ALA A 103 3.48 -20.89 -10.96
CA ALA A 103 3.33 -21.61 -9.68
C ALA A 103 4.68 -21.95 -9.04
N ASP A 104 5.69 -22.32 -9.84
CA ASP A 104 7.03 -22.64 -9.35
C ASP A 104 7.74 -21.38 -8.78
N ALA A 105 7.60 -20.23 -9.45
CA ALA A 105 8.12 -18.96 -8.96
C ALA A 105 7.44 -18.53 -7.66
N ALA A 106 6.11 -18.62 -7.59
CA ALA A 106 5.35 -18.31 -6.38
C ALA A 106 5.75 -19.22 -5.19
N GLU A 107 5.98 -20.50 -5.43
CA GLU A 107 6.43 -21.43 -4.38
C GLU A 107 7.87 -21.12 -3.92
N ALA A 108 8.76 -20.75 -4.85
CA ALA A 108 10.11 -20.32 -4.52
C ALA A 108 10.09 -19.08 -3.60
N VAL A 109 9.31 -18.04 -3.95
CA VAL A 109 9.16 -16.81 -3.15
C VAL A 109 8.57 -17.12 -1.77
N LYS A 110 7.52 -17.92 -1.67
CA LYS A 110 6.90 -18.31 -0.39
C LYS A 110 7.86 -19.04 0.53
N SER A 111 8.70 -19.92 -0.04
CA SER A 111 9.65 -20.76 0.71
C SER A 111 10.93 -20.02 1.10
N GLU A 112 11.23 -18.88 0.47
CA GLU A 112 12.43 -18.11 0.72
C GLU A 112 12.39 -17.45 2.10
N SER A 113 13.56 -17.46 2.81
CA SER A 113 13.71 -16.67 4.04
C SER A 113 13.83 -15.19 3.70
N ALA A 114 13.03 -14.34 4.34
CA ALA A 114 13.10 -12.90 4.12
C ALA A 114 14.48 -12.32 4.51
N ASP A 115 15.18 -12.92 5.48
CA ASP A 115 16.53 -12.53 5.88
C ASP A 115 17.60 -12.83 4.81
N SER A 116 17.29 -13.64 3.80
CA SER A 116 18.24 -13.94 2.69
C SER A 116 18.13 -12.94 1.54
N THR A 117 17.22 -11.97 1.62
CA THR A 117 17.00 -10.92 0.63
C THR A 117 17.74 -9.62 0.98
N ASN A 118 17.62 -8.61 0.14
CA ASN A 118 18.12 -7.25 0.42
C ASN A 118 17.19 -6.40 1.29
N ALA A 119 16.16 -6.99 1.92
CA ALA A 119 15.16 -6.23 2.70
C ALA A 119 15.81 -5.41 3.84
N LEU A 120 16.82 -5.96 4.52
CA LEU A 120 17.58 -5.23 5.55
C LEU A 120 18.23 -3.95 5.00
N GLU A 121 18.78 -4.00 3.78
CA GLU A 121 19.42 -2.84 3.14
C GLU A 121 18.38 -1.82 2.71
N VAL A 122 17.26 -2.28 2.14
CA VAL A 122 16.14 -1.44 1.72
C VAL A 122 15.52 -0.70 2.91
N LEU A 123 15.49 -1.33 4.07
CA LEU A 123 14.93 -0.75 5.31
C LEU A 123 15.97 -0.01 6.18
N ALA A 124 17.17 0.24 5.67
CA ALA A 124 18.17 0.98 6.44
C ALA A 124 17.66 2.39 6.79
N ASN A 125 17.62 2.70 8.08
CA ASN A 125 17.10 3.97 8.66
C ASN A 125 15.59 4.20 8.39
N ILE A 126 14.79 3.16 8.27
CA ILE A 126 13.33 3.22 8.15
C ILE A 126 12.71 2.75 9.47
N ASP A 127 11.80 3.56 10.00
CA ASP A 127 11.15 3.32 11.29
C ASP A 127 9.82 2.57 11.14
N ALA A 128 9.13 2.75 10.03
CA ALA A 128 7.85 2.13 9.71
C ALA A 128 7.67 1.94 8.20
N VAL A 129 6.80 1.03 7.77
CA VAL A 129 6.55 0.75 6.36
C VAL A 129 5.08 0.88 6.01
N ILE A 130 4.81 1.50 4.85
CA ILE A 130 3.48 1.54 4.23
C ILE A 130 3.52 0.77 2.91
N PHE A 131 2.59 -0.16 2.74
CA PHE A 131 2.29 -0.81 1.46
C PHE A 131 1.09 -0.11 0.84
N SER A 132 1.26 0.48 -0.33
CA SER A 132 0.23 1.25 -1.03
C SER A 132 -0.74 0.38 -1.84
N GLY A 133 -1.77 1.00 -2.40
CA GLY A 133 -2.67 0.40 -3.38
C GLY A 133 -1.97 0.01 -4.69
N GLY A 134 -2.74 -0.52 -5.64
CA GLY A 134 -2.24 -0.88 -6.96
C GLY A 134 -2.96 -2.03 -7.62
N GLU A 135 -2.32 -2.65 -8.58
CA GLU A 135 -2.77 -3.75 -9.42
C GLU A 135 -3.01 -5.07 -8.65
N ASP A 136 -3.64 -6.03 -9.30
CA ASP A 136 -3.95 -7.33 -8.71
C ASP A 136 -2.69 -8.14 -8.39
N ILE A 137 -2.73 -8.91 -7.29
CA ILE A 137 -1.66 -9.82 -6.87
C ILE A 137 -1.73 -11.11 -7.67
N SER A 138 -0.56 -11.65 -8.08
CA SER A 138 -0.43 -12.96 -8.73
C SER A 138 -1.21 -14.04 -7.98
N PRO A 139 -2.24 -14.62 -8.58
CA PRO A 139 -3.13 -15.57 -7.90
C PRO A 139 -2.42 -16.86 -7.47
N THR A 140 -1.31 -17.20 -8.09
CA THR A 140 -0.45 -18.33 -7.72
C THR A 140 0.17 -18.20 -6.31
N LEU A 141 0.23 -17.00 -5.75
CA LEU A 141 0.71 -16.79 -4.39
C LEU A 141 -0.29 -17.26 -3.32
N TYR A 142 -1.60 -17.30 -3.61
CA TYR A 142 -2.63 -17.57 -2.61
C TYR A 142 -3.69 -18.60 -3.00
N LEU A 143 -3.74 -19.03 -4.26
CA LEU A 143 -4.65 -20.08 -4.70
C LEU A 143 -3.89 -21.40 -4.87
N PRO A 144 -4.35 -22.49 -4.22
CA PRO A 144 -3.73 -23.81 -4.36
C PRO A 144 -3.93 -24.41 -5.75
N SER A 145 -4.97 -23.99 -6.45
CA SER A 145 -5.24 -24.33 -7.84
C SER A 145 -5.91 -23.14 -8.53
N LEU A 146 -5.40 -22.78 -9.68
CA LEU A 146 -5.89 -21.66 -10.46
C LEU A 146 -6.79 -22.18 -11.59
N ASN A 147 -8.04 -21.68 -11.66
CA ASN A 147 -8.85 -21.78 -12.85
C ASN A 147 -8.68 -20.47 -13.65
N PRO A 148 -8.07 -20.48 -14.85
CA PRO A 148 -7.86 -19.26 -15.63
C PRO A 148 -9.14 -18.46 -15.94
N GLN A 149 -10.32 -19.09 -15.84
CA GLN A 149 -11.61 -18.42 -16.07
C GLN A 149 -12.04 -17.54 -14.88
N ASP A 150 -11.42 -17.71 -13.70
CA ASP A 150 -11.72 -16.94 -12.52
C ASP A 150 -10.89 -15.64 -12.47
N ILE A 151 -9.93 -15.46 -13.38
CA ILE A 151 -9.13 -14.23 -13.52
C ILE A 151 -9.92 -13.26 -14.37
N VAL A 152 -10.37 -12.16 -13.75
CA VAL A 152 -11.22 -11.16 -14.40
C VAL A 152 -10.41 -9.98 -14.95
N GLU A 153 -9.33 -9.63 -14.28
CA GLU A 153 -8.43 -8.54 -14.68
C GLU A 153 -7.09 -9.09 -15.20
N THR A 154 -6.38 -8.27 -15.96
CA THR A 154 -5.12 -8.67 -16.63
C THR A 154 -3.95 -7.78 -16.26
N GLY A 155 -4.14 -6.87 -15.30
CA GLY A 155 -3.10 -5.98 -14.81
C GLY A 155 -2.37 -6.60 -13.62
N PHE A 156 -1.29 -7.36 -13.88
CA PHE A 156 -0.42 -7.92 -12.86
C PHE A 156 0.96 -7.31 -12.95
N ASN A 157 1.62 -7.17 -11.80
CA ASN A 157 3.02 -6.80 -11.72
C ASN A 157 3.77 -7.83 -10.86
N ALA A 158 4.32 -8.84 -11.51
CA ALA A 158 4.98 -9.95 -10.83
C ALA A 158 6.24 -9.52 -10.06
N GLU A 159 6.97 -8.50 -10.53
CA GLU A 159 8.15 -7.96 -9.85
C GLU A 159 7.72 -7.29 -8.53
N ARG A 160 6.67 -6.48 -8.57
CA ARG A 160 6.08 -5.87 -7.37
C ARG A 160 5.51 -6.93 -6.42
N ASP A 161 4.93 -8.02 -6.95
CA ASP A 161 4.45 -9.12 -6.12
C ASP A 161 5.57 -9.80 -5.34
N VAL A 162 6.71 -10.06 -6.00
CA VAL A 162 7.91 -10.61 -5.34
C VAL A 162 8.42 -9.65 -4.26
N SER A 163 8.62 -8.39 -4.64
CA SER A 163 9.14 -7.35 -3.73
C SER A 163 8.23 -7.16 -2.52
N ASP A 164 6.93 -6.93 -2.72
CA ASP A 164 5.99 -6.69 -1.63
C ASP A 164 5.81 -7.94 -0.74
N TYR A 165 5.79 -9.15 -1.33
CA TYR A 165 5.69 -10.40 -0.56
C TYR A 165 6.87 -10.55 0.41
N LEU A 166 8.10 -10.40 -0.08
CA LEU A 166 9.31 -10.58 0.70
C LEU A 166 9.50 -9.46 1.73
N LEU A 167 9.20 -8.21 1.35
CA LEU A 167 9.26 -7.08 2.27
C LEU A 167 8.20 -7.21 3.38
N MET A 168 6.95 -7.57 3.05
CA MET A 168 5.89 -7.80 4.05
C MET A 168 6.28 -8.93 4.99
N LYS A 169 6.80 -10.04 4.46
CA LYS A 169 7.29 -11.17 5.26
C LYS A 169 8.38 -10.72 6.23
N TYR A 170 9.36 -9.93 5.75
CA TYR A 170 10.43 -9.36 6.58
C TYR A 170 9.86 -8.45 7.68
N CYS A 171 8.94 -7.54 7.34
CA CYS A 171 8.30 -6.65 8.31
C CYS A 171 7.57 -7.43 9.41
N LEU A 172 6.84 -8.48 9.05
CA LEU A 172 6.16 -9.35 10.02
C LEU A 172 7.14 -10.12 10.89
N GLU A 173 8.19 -10.71 10.34
CA GLU A 173 9.20 -11.48 11.09
C GLU A 173 9.95 -10.61 12.10
N HIS A 174 10.28 -9.36 11.74
CA HIS A 174 11.04 -8.40 12.55
C HIS A 174 10.18 -7.39 13.34
N ASP A 175 8.86 -7.59 13.35
CA ASP A 175 7.90 -6.70 14.05
C ASP A 175 8.04 -5.22 13.66
N ILE A 176 8.27 -4.91 12.38
CA ILE A 176 8.36 -3.54 11.88
C ILE A 176 6.94 -2.96 11.80
N PRO A 177 6.67 -1.78 12.39
CA PRO A 177 5.37 -1.14 12.31
C PRO A 177 4.92 -0.99 10.85
N THR A 178 3.75 -1.52 10.52
CA THR A 178 3.29 -1.65 9.14
C THR A 178 1.84 -1.19 8.98
N LEU A 179 1.61 -0.29 8.02
CA LEU A 179 0.29 0.07 7.52
C LEU A 179 0.16 -0.44 6.08
N ALA A 180 -0.85 -1.25 5.82
CA ALA A 180 -1.06 -1.88 4.51
C ALA A 180 -2.40 -1.42 3.91
N ILE A 181 -2.38 -0.73 2.76
CA ILE A 181 -3.54 -0.07 2.16
C ILE A 181 -3.95 -0.81 0.88
N CYS A 182 -5.22 -1.15 0.74
CA CYS A 182 -5.85 -1.77 -0.42
C CYS A 182 -5.08 -3.02 -0.88
N ARG A 183 -4.31 -2.96 -1.97
CA ARG A 183 -3.43 -4.04 -2.42
C ARG A 183 -2.46 -4.47 -1.31
N GLY A 184 -1.94 -3.52 -0.51
CA GLY A 184 -1.09 -3.81 0.64
C GLY A 184 -1.79 -4.69 1.69
N MET A 185 -3.06 -4.42 2.03
CA MET A 185 -3.84 -5.30 2.92
C MET A 185 -4.07 -6.68 2.31
N GLN A 186 -4.30 -6.76 1.01
CA GLN A 186 -4.41 -8.04 0.32
C GLN A 186 -3.08 -8.81 0.39
N MET A 187 -1.95 -8.13 0.23
CA MET A 187 -0.62 -8.75 0.40
C MET A 187 -0.39 -9.22 1.84
N LEU A 188 -0.82 -8.45 2.86
CA LEU A 188 -0.81 -8.89 4.26
C LEU A 188 -1.62 -10.17 4.46
N CYS A 189 -2.81 -10.25 3.86
CA CYS A 189 -3.64 -11.47 3.86
C CYS A 189 -2.89 -12.66 3.26
N VAL A 190 -2.31 -12.47 2.06
CA VAL A 190 -1.60 -13.51 1.31
C VAL A 190 -0.35 -14.00 2.04
N VAL A 191 0.50 -13.11 2.52
CA VAL A 191 1.73 -13.47 3.27
C VAL A 191 1.40 -14.19 4.56
N SER A 192 0.27 -13.85 5.18
CA SER A 192 -0.23 -14.53 6.38
C SER A 192 -0.84 -15.92 6.10
N GLY A 193 -0.98 -16.32 4.83
CA GLY A 193 -1.55 -17.62 4.43
C GLY A 193 -3.05 -17.58 4.15
N GLY A 194 -3.66 -16.40 4.06
CA GLY A 194 -5.05 -16.22 3.67
C GLY A 194 -5.26 -16.27 2.15
N THR A 195 -6.52 -16.11 1.75
CA THR A 195 -6.95 -16.15 0.35
C THR A 195 -7.75 -14.90 -0.04
N LEU A 196 -7.85 -14.62 -1.34
CA LEU A 196 -8.62 -13.49 -1.86
C LEU A 196 -9.83 -13.93 -2.67
N ILE A 197 -10.91 -13.13 -2.61
CA ILE A 197 -12.01 -13.11 -3.57
C ILE A 197 -11.45 -12.51 -4.86
N GLN A 198 -11.59 -13.23 -5.98
CA GLN A 198 -11.04 -12.81 -7.28
C GLN A 198 -11.82 -11.65 -7.90
N ASP A 199 -13.12 -11.60 -7.68
CA ASP A 199 -13.99 -10.54 -8.18
C ASP A 199 -15.24 -10.43 -7.29
N ILE A 200 -15.40 -9.31 -6.60
CA ILE A 200 -16.53 -9.05 -5.70
C ILE A 200 -17.86 -9.14 -6.45
N PRO A 201 -18.06 -8.51 -7.63
CA PRO A 201 -19.30 -8.65 -8.38
C PRO A 201 -19.68 -10.10 -8.67
N ALA A 202 -18.75 -10.90 -9.14
CA ALA A 202 -18.98 -12.33 -9.42
C ALA A 202 -19.26 -13.12 -8.14
N TYR A 203 -18.56 -12.82 -7.07
CA TYR A 203 -18.74 -13.46 -5.75
C TYR A 203 -20.15 -13.17 -5.19
N ILE A 204 -20.59 -11.91 -5.21
CA ILE A 204 -21.90 -11.49 -4.73
C ILE A 204 -23.01 -12.17 -5.56
N LEU A 205 -22.87 -12.17 -6.89
CA LEU A 205 -23.83 -12.84 -7.80
C LEU A 205 -23.90 -14.35 -7.53
N ALA A 206 -22.77 -15.01 -7.31
CA ALA A 206 -22.72 -16.45 -7.00
C ALA A 206 -23.43 -16.79 -5.66
N HIS A 207 -23.54 -15.83 -4.76
CA HIS A 207 -24.27 -15.95 -3.50
C HIS A 207 -25.75 -15.52 -3.61
N GLY A 208 -26.26 -15.27 -4.83
CA GLY A 208 -27.65 -14.99 -5.09
C GLY A 208 -28.09 -13.55 -4.81
N SER A 209 -27.13 -12.62 -4.75
CA SER A 209 -27.38 -11.19 -4.51
C SER A 209 -26.93 -10.33 -5.71
N GLU A 210 -27.33 -9.06 -5.74
CA GLU A 210 -26.92 -8.08 -6.74
C GLU A 210 -25.84 -7.17 -6.17
N TYR A 211 -24.82 -6.83 -6.97
CA TYR A 211 -23.76 -5.89 -6.61
C TYR A 211 -24.12 -4.47 -7.08
N HIS A 212 -24.02 -3.49 -6.17
CA HIS A 212 -24.42 -2.10 -6.40
C HIS A 212 -23.23 -1.12 -6.42
N PHE A 213 -22.02 -1.61 -6.67
CA PHE A 213 -20.81 -0.82 -6.84
C PHE A 213 -20.33 -0.07 -5.58
N GLU A 214 -20.53 -0.65 -4.40
CA GLU A 214 -20.17 -0.08 -3.12
C GLU A 214 -18.64 0.01 -2.89
N HIS A 215 -17.86 -0.77 -3.65
CA HIS A 215 -16.40 -0.84 -3.49
C HIS A 215 -15.62 -0.25 -4.67
N ARG A 216 -16.29 0.06 -5.77
CA ARG A 216 -15.70 0.65 -6.97
C ARG A 216 -16.79 1.25 -7.82
N ASN A 217 -16.75 2.55 -8.10
CA ASN A 217 -17.75 3.19 -8.93
C ASN A 217 -17.90 2.51 -10.30
N ALA A 218 -19.16 2.37 -10.76
CA ALA A 218 -19.48 1.71 -12.03
C ALA A 218 -18.97 2.45 -13.25
N VAL A 219 -18.98 3.79 -13.20
CA VAL A 219 -18.82 4.67 -14.36
C VAL A 219 -17.69 5.65 -14.12
N ALA A 220 -16.81 5.77 -15.11
CA ALA A 220 -15.83 6.82 -15.13
C ALA A 220 -16.48 8.20 -15.34
N GLY A 221 -15.90 9.23 -14.73
CA GLY A 221 -16.26 10.62 -14.97
C GLY A 221 -15.99 11.09 -16.42
N PRO A 222 -16.33 12.32 -16.75
CA PRO A 222 -16.12 12.88 -18.10
C PRO A 222 -14.66 12.92 -18.54
N ASP A 223 -13.73 12.92 -17.57
CA ASP A 223 -12.28 12.88 -17.76
C ASP A 223 -11.71 11.46 -17.96
N GLY A 224 -12.57 10.44 -17.91
CA GLY A 224 -12.19 9.03 -17.97
C GLY A 224 -11.74 8.43 -16.63
N TYR A 225 -11.68 9.24 -15.58
CA TYR A 225 -11.31 8.77 -14.24
C TYR A 225 -12.51 8.18 -13.50
N ARG A 226 -12.31 7.03 -12.88
CA ARG A 226 -13.31 6.39 -12.02
C ARG A 226 -12.98 6.75 -10.57
N ASP A 227 -13.79 7.61 -9.96
CA ASP A 227 -13.56 8.03 -8.57
C ASP A 227 -13.84 6.92 -7.55
N PHE A 228 -13.37 7.10 -6.32
CA PHE A 228 -13.63 6.20 -5.20
C PHE A 228 -15.12 6.11 -4.88
N ALA A 229 -15.56 4.95 -4.40
CA ALA A 229 -16.87 4.75 -3.82
C ALA A 229 -16.81 4.97 -2.29
N PRO A 230 -17.74 5.73 -1.69
CA PRO A 230 -17.77 5.89 -0.24
C PRO A 230 -18.45 4.67 0.40
N THR A 231 -17.69 3.88 1.14
CA THR A 231 -18.15 2.65 1.79
C THR A 231 -18.31 2.85 3.30
N THR A 232 -19.12 2.02 3.93
CA THR A 232 -19.29 1.99 5.38
C THR A 232 -18.62 0.74 5.95
N VAL A 233 -17.74 0.92 6.93
CA VAL A 233 -17.02 -0.16 7.60
C VAL A 233 -17.49 -0.27 9.05
N THR A 234 -17.95 -1.46 9.45
CA THR A 234 -18.35 -1.78 10.82
C THR A 234 -17.17 -2.42 11.55
N VAL A 235 -16.79 -1.85 12.69
CA VAL A 235 -15.75 -2.39 13.57
C VAL A 235 -16.27 -3.63 14.29
N THR A 236 -15.57 -4.74 14.18
CA THR A 236 -15.99 -6.03 14.77
C THR A 236 -15.33 -6.31 16.12
N ASN A 237 -14.28 -5.57 16.48
CA ASN A 237 -13.50 -5.77 17.71
C ASN A 237 -13.13 -4.43 18.35
N ARG A 238 -13.67 -4.16 19.55
CA ARG A 238 -13.36 -2.91 20.29
C ARG A 238 -11.96 -2.90 20.94
N SER A 239 -11.25 -4.00 20.94
CA SER A 239 -9.85 -4.07 21.41
C SER A 239 -8.85 -3.91 20.26
N SER A 240 -9.31 -3.74 19.03
CA SER A 240 -8.48 -3.60 17.82
C SER A 240 -7.79 -2.24 17.76
N HIS A 241 -6.70 -2.15 16.99
CA HIS A 241 -6.10 -0.88 16.61
C HIS A 241 -7.11 0.02 15.89
N LEU A 242 -7.92 -0.54 15.00
CA LEU A 242 -8.98 0.20 14.29
C LEU A 242 -9.87 0.98 15.25
N TYR A 243 -10.37 0.31 16.31
CA TYR A 243 -11.22 0.97 17.31
C TYR A 243 -10.44 1.95 18.18
N GLN A 244 -9.23 1.60 18.60
CA GLN A 244 -8.39 2.47 19.44
C GLN A 244 -8.02 3.77 18.73
N ILE A 245 -7.71 3.70 17.43
CA ILE A 245 -7.36 4.84 16.60
C ILE A 245 -8.58 5.75 16.40
N THR A 246 -9.71 5.18 16.02
CA THR A 246 -10.86 5.97 15.55
C THR A 246 -11.88 6.30 16.64
N GLY A 247 -11.97 5.48 17.70
CA GLY A 247 -13.01 5.57 18.73
C GLY A 247 -14.43 5.30 18.19
N LYS A 248 -14.55 4.81 16.95
CA LYS A 248 -15.83 4.66 16.24
C LYS A 248 -16.18 3.19 16.06
N GLU A 249 -17.45 2.82 16.22
CA GLU A 249 -17.97 1.48 15.90
C GLU A 249 -18.30 1.32 14.42
N VAL A 250 -18.53 2.46 13.76
CA VAL A 250 -18.86 2.52 12.34
C VAL A 250 -18.10 3.68 11.72
N LEU A 251 -17.34 3.38 10.67
CA LEU A 251 -16.70 4.39 9.83
C LEU A 251 -17.53 4.56 8.57
N THR A 252 -17.88 5.79 8.24
CA THR A 252 -18.62 6.14 7.04
C THR A 252 -17.73 6.87 6.05
N GLY A 253 -18.02 6.75 4.75
CA GLY A 253 -17.27 7.44 3.72
C GLY A 253 -15.85 6.90 3.52
N CYS A 254 -15.58 5.64 3.84
CA CYS A 254 -14.30 5.01 3.55
C CYS A 254 -14.08 4.96 2.04
N PRO A 255 -13.03 5.61 1.47
CA PRO A 255 -12.83 5.63 0.03
C PRO A 255 -12.41 4.25 -0.48
N CYS A 256 -13.24 3.59 -1.27
CA CYS A 256 -12.98 2.26 -1.83
C CYS A 256 -12.78 2.29 -3.34
N TRP A 257 -11.76 1.55 -3.81
CA TRP A 257 -11.49 1.39 -5.24
C TRP A 257 -10.88 0.02 -5.51
N HIS A 258 -11.63 -1.04 -5.21
CA HIS A 258 -11.18 -2.42 -5.38
C HIS A 258 -12.30 -3.31 -5.89
N HIS A 259 -11.96 -4.38 -6.59
CA HIS A 259 -12.88 -5.43 -7.00
C HIS A 259 -12.51 -6.78 -6.39
N GLN A 260 -11.36 -6.89 -5.74
CA GLN A 260 -10.93 -8.03 -4.93
C GLN A 260 -11.05 -7.69 -3.45
N ALA A 261 -11.09 -8.70 -2.58
CA ALA A 261 -11.08 -8.58 -1.14
C ALA A 261 -10.45 -9.82 -0.48
N ALA A 262 -10.00 -9.70 0.78
CA ALA A 262 -9.66 -10.87 1.57
C ALA A 262 -10.90 -11.79 1.68
N SER A 263 -10.71 -13.10 1.41
CA SER A 263 -11.78 -14.10 1.44
C SER A 263 -11.83 -14.85 2.75
N SER A 264 -10.69 -15.37 3.20
CA SER A 264 -10.55 -16.10 4.47
C SER A 264 -9.18 -15.86 5.07
N VAL A 265 -9.18 -15.70 6.39
CA VAL A 265 -7.98 -15.67 7.23
C VAL A 265 -7.98 -16.80 8.27
N ASP A 266 -8.79 -17.83 8.07
CA ASP A 266 -8.90 -18.96 8.99
C ASP A 266 -7.57 -19.70 9.13
N GLY A 267 -7.13 -19.89 10.36
CA GLY A 267 -5.85 -20.55 10.65
C GLY A 267 -4.61 -19.70 10.40
N THR A 268 -4.78 -18.42 10.08
CA THR A 268 -3.69 -17.44 9.93
C THR A 268 -3.47 -16.65 11.23
N PRO A 269 -2.34 -15.96 11.39
CA PRO A 269 -2.10 -15.12 12.57
C PRO A 269 -2.83 -13.78 12.55
N VAL A 270 -3.43 -13.37 11.43
CA VAL A 270 -4.18 -12.11 11.32
C VAL A 270 -5.65 -12.31 11.68
N ILE A 271 -6.29 -11.25 12.16
CA ILE A 271 -7.71 -11.22 12.55
C ILE A 271 -8.48 -10.16 11.78
N VAL A 272 -9.78 -10.42 11.56
CA VAL A 272 -10.69 -9.43 10.97
C VAL A 272 -11.20 -8.49 12.05
N THR A 273 -10.99 -7.19 11.86
CA THR A 273 -11.40 -6.14 12.80
C THR A 273 -12.38 -5.13 12.21
N GLY A 274 -12.60 -5.16 10.89
CA GLY A 274 -13.58 -4.34 10.19
C GLY A 274 -14.18 -5.07 8.99
N VAL A 275 -15.48 -4.88 8.77
CA VAL A 275 -16.23 -5.44 7.64
C VAL A 275 -17.16 -4.40 7.03
N SER A 276 -17.42 -4.51 5.74
CA SER A 276 -18.51 -3.83 5.05
C SER A 276 -19.62 -4.85 4.75
N GLU A 277 -20.88 -4.42 4.83
CA GLU A 277 -21.99 -5.23 4.36
C GLU A 277 -22.37 -4.80 2.93
N THR A 278 -22.28 -5.74 2.01
CA THR A 278 -22.65 -5.55 0.60
C THR A 278 -23.70 -6.57 0.23
N SER A 279 -24.93 -6.12 -0.02
CA SER A 279 -26.06 -6.98 -0.42
C SER A 279 -26.32 -8.15 0.52
N GLY A 280 -26.17 -7.92 1.84
CA GLY A 280 -26.33 -8.94 2.89
C GLY A 280 -25.11 -9.87 3.09
N ILE A 281 -24.00 -9.58 2.42
CA ILE A 281 -22.75 -10.32 2.52
C ILE A 281 -21.70 -9.44 3.18
N ASN A 282 -21.01 -9.94 4.19
CA ASN A 282 -19.91 -9.24 4.82
C ASN A 282 -18.62 -9.46 4.02
N LEU A 283 -17.98 -8.37 3.60
CA LEU A 283 -16.65 -8.34 3.02
C LEU A 283 -15.64 -7.85 4.05
N ILE A 284 -14.43 -8.40 4.01
CA ILE A 284 -13.36 -8.04 4.93
C ILE A 284 -12.73 -6.72 4.47
N GLU A 285 -12.75 -5.71 5.35
CA GLU A 285 -12.23 -4.37 5.07
C GLU A 285 -11.01 -4.02 5.92
N VAL A 286 -10.82 -4.70 7.07
CA VAL A 286 -9.69 -4.42 7.95
C VAL A 286 -9.15 -5.73 8.54
N LEU A 287 -7.83 -5.87 8.44
CA LEU A 287 -7.04 -6.95 9.04
C LEU A 287 -6.02 -6.38 10.03
N GLU A 288 -5.77 -7.11 11.11
CA GLU A 288 -4.72 -6.79 12.09
C GLU A 288 -3.93 -8.04 12.46
N HIS A 289 -2.65 -7.88 12.80
CA HIS A 289 -1.85 -8.94 13.39
C HIS A 289 -1.70 -8.67 14.90
N PRO A 290 -2.49 -9.33 15.77
CA PRO A 290 -2.60 -8.97 17.19
C PRO A 290 -1.32 -9.19 18.00
N ASP A 291 -0.39 -10.03 17.52
CA ASP A 291 0.86 -10.35 18.21
C ASP A 291 2.02 -9.42 17.79
N LYS A 292 1.76 -8.41 16.97
CA LYS A 292 2.75 -7.42 16.51
C LYS A 292 2.49 -6.06 17.15
N THR A 293 3.56 -5.26 17.27
CA THR A 293 3.47 -3.90 17.83
C THR A 293 2.44 -3.07 17.08
N PHE A 294 2.49 -3.07 15.74
CA PHE A 294 1.51 -2.41 14.89
C PHE A 294 1.54 -3.03 13.48
N VAL A 295 0.53 -3.78 13.14
CA VAL A 295 0.28 -4.24 11.77
C VAL A 295 -1.21 -4.09 11.50
N LEU A 296 -1.54 -3.10 10.67
CA LEU A 296 -2.90 -2.74 10.31
C LEU A 296 -3.05 -2.74 8.79
N GLY A 297 -3.99 -3.53 8.29
CA GLY A 297 -4.39 -3.57 6.89
C GLY A 297 -5.76 -2.94 6.70
N LEU A 298 -5.86 -1.98 5.77
CA LEU A 298 -7.10 -1.27 5.38
C LEU A 298 -7.38 -1.55 3.91
N GLN A 299 -8.56 -2.07 3.57
CA GLN A 299 -8.95 -2.28 2.17
C GLN A 299 -9.34 -0.97 1.48
N PHE A 300 -9.74 0.02 2.24
CA PHE A 300 -10.05 1.38 1.78
C PHE A 300 -8.81 2.29 1.82
N HIS A 301 -8.94 3.49 1.22
CA HIS A 301 -7.87 4.45 0.97
C HIS A 301 -7.98 5.71 1.84
N PRO A 302 -7.50 5.72 3.11
CA PRO A 302 -7.54 6.94 3.92
C PRO A 302 -6.74 8.10 3.29
N GLU A 303 -5.65 7.80 2.56
CA GLU A 303 -4.83 8.80 1.86
C GLU A 303 -5.64 9.55 0.77
N ALA A 304 -6.56 8.87 0.10
CA ALA A 304 -7.42 9.51 -0.89
C ALA A 304 -8.36 10.53 -0.23
N ALA A 305 -8.89 10.24 0.97
CA ALA A 305 -9.70 11.20 1.71
C ALA A 305 -8.86 12.43 2.09
N VAL A 306 -7.64 12.24 2.62
CA VAL A 306 -6.73 13.34 2.97
C VAL A 306 -6.49 14.23 1.76
N VAL A 307 -6.07 13.65 0.63
CA VAL A 307 -5.73 14.41 -0.57
C VAL A 307 -6.94 15.14 -1.17
N LYS A 308 -8.13 14.53 -1.12
CA LYS A 308 -9.37 15.20 -1.56
C LYS A 308 -9.68 16.44 -0.71
N HIS A 309 -9.56 16.35 0.61
CA HIS A 309 -9.77 17.49 1.52
C HIS A 309 -8.71 18.58 1.30
N LEU A 310 -7.42 18.22 1.23
CA LEU A 310 -6.34 19.17 0.98
C LEU A 310 -6.48 19.91 -0.35
N ASN A 311 -6.97 19.21 -1.38
CA ASN A 311 -7.20 19.80 -2.70
C ASN A 311 -8.55 20.56 -2.82
N GLY A 312 -9.38 20.59 -1.77
CA GLY A 312 -10.69 21.23 -1.79
C GLY A 312 -11.62 20.66 -2.86
N LYS A 313 -11.61 19.34 -3.07
CA LYS A 313 -12.49 18.69 -4.03
C LYS A 313 -13.95 18.82 -3.59
N GLU A 314 -14.86 19.13 -4.53
CA GLU A 314 -16.29 19.35 -4.24
C GLU A 314 -16.96 18.13 -3.57
N ASN A 315 -16.46 16.93 -3.79
CA ASN A 315 -17.00 15.70 -3.21
C ASN A 315 -16.22 15.20 -1.98
N ALA A 316 -15.29 15.99 -1.44
CA ALA A 316 -14.49 15.58 -0.25
C ALA A 316 -15.40 15.21 0.93
N ASP A 317 -16.50 15.93 1.15
CA ASP A 317 -17.46 15.69 2.24
C ASP A 317 -18.22 14.34 2.14
N GLN A 318 -18.12 13.63 1.01
CA GLN A 318 -18.68 12.28 0.87
C GLN A 318 -17.77 11.22 1.53
N PHE A 319 -16.52 11.56 1.77
CA PHE A 319 -15.52 10.67 2.33
C PHE A 319 -15.27 10.99 3.81
N MET A 320 -14.55 10.08 4.49
CA MET A 320 -14.22 10.24 5.90
C MET A 320 -13.50 11.59 6.15
N ASP A 321 -13.71 12.15 7.34
CA ASP A 321 -13.04 13.39 7.72
C ASP A 321 -11.53 13.24 7.76
N ILE A 322 -10.82 14.35 7.49
CA ILE A 322 -9.36 14.38 7.37
C ILE A 322 -8.66 13.96 8.67
N GLU A 323 -9.21 14.30 9.85
CA GLU A 323 -8.63 13.95 11.14
C GLU A 323 -8.66 12.43 11.35
N THR A 324 -9.79 11.79 11.05
CA THR A 324 -9.92 10.34 11.08
C THR A 324 -8.97 9.67 10.06
N ALA A 325 -8.87 10.21 8.86
CA ALA A 325 -7.97 9.66 7.83
C ALA A 325 -6.50 9.75 8.24
N LEU A 326 -6.05 10.89 8.77
CA LEU A 326 -4.68 11.10 9.24
C LEU A 326 -4.35 10.27 10.48
N SER A 327 -5.34 9.92 11.32
CA SER A 327 -5.10 9.17 12.55
C SER A 327 -4.50 7.79 12.32
N PHE A 328 -4.72 7.16 11.18
CA PHE A 328 -4.08 5.89 10.82
C PHE A 328 -2.56 6.04 10.63
N PHE A 329 -2.14 7.14 10.03
CA PHE A 329 -0.72 7.44 9.80
C PHE A 329 -0.02 7.87 11.09
N THR A 330 -0.65 8.72 11.88
CA THR A 330 -0.09 9.13 13.17
C THR A 330 0.03 7.95 14.14
N ALA A 331 -0.91 7.00 14.14
CA ALA A 331 -0.82 5.78 14.94
C ALA A 331 0.36 4.89 14.52
N LEU A 332 0.65 4.79 13.22
CA LEU A 332 1.84 4.12 12.71
C LEU A 332 3.12 4.78 13.24
N PHE A 333 3.18 6.13 13.23
CA PHE A 333 4.33 6.88 13.71
C PHE A 333 4.53 6.74 15.23
N ASP A 334 3.43 6.73 15.98
CA ASP A 334 3.49 6.50 17.43
C ASP A 334 4.00 5.10 17.77
N ALA A 335 3.59 4.09 16.98
CA ALA A 335 4.11 2.73 17.11
C ALA A 335 5.61 2.65 16.78
N ALA A 336 6.07 3.36 15.75
CA ALA A 336 7.49 3.46 15.39
C ALA A 336 8.33 4.08 16.52
N LYS A 337 7.83 5.19 17.13
CA LYS A 337 8.50 5.85 18.29
C LYS A 337 8.62 4.94 19.50
N MET A 338 7.66 4.05 19.73
CA MET A 338 7.73 3.12 20.89
C MET A 338 8.77 2.03 20.71
N LYS A 339 9.21 1.78 19.49
CA LYS A 339 10.18 0.73 19.16
C LYS A 339 11.63 1.22 19.16
N ASN A 340 11.84 2.52 18.91
CA ASN A 340 13.15 3.19 18.94
C ASN A 340 13.49 3.62 20.38
#